data_39c44a2977f17b75044257aa1a5f9d46
#
_entry.id   39c44a2977f17b75044257aa1a5f9d46
#
_cell.length_a   1.000
_cell.length_b   1.000
_cell.length_c   1.000
_cell.angle_alpha   90.00
_cell.angle_beta   90.00
_cell.angle_gamma   90.00
#
_symmetry.space_group_name_H-M   'P 1'
#
loop_
_entity.id
_entity.type
_entity.pdbx_description
1 polymer ?
#
loop_
_entity_poly.entity_id
_entity_poly.type
_entity_poly.pdbx_seq_one_letter_code
_entity_poly.pdbx_strand_id
1 'polypeptide(L)'
;MRGTLIDPTKNEHDAYDYGDRVSKSQRKRDSSAVQDLGAQLVELSKEKILSLGLPEKVEEALIACQKITAHGGRRRQLQYIGKVMRDIDADPIRLALEKFAGNSKREIADMHLAERWRERMLKDADAVALFANEFAGTDLQQLRTALRNAQKEQAQNKPPRDFRKLYQLVKEQLDARRDAQAAGLKAAPTNDSGDISEDEVK
;
A
#
# COMPACT_ATOMS: atom_id res chain seq x y z
N MET A 1 -3.61 -27.05 78.17
CA MET A 1 -2.84 -27.47 76.99
C MET A 1 -3.81 -28.11 76.01
N ARG A 2 -4.15 -27.39 74.94
CA ARG A 2 -4.98 -27.92 73.83
C ARG A 2 -4.13 -27.77 72.57
N GLY A 3 -3.62 -28.88 72.10
CA GLY A 3 -2.87 -28.95 70.85
C GLY A 3 -3.86 -28.93 69.70
N THR A 4 -3.65 -27.97 68.81
CA THR A 4 -4.31 -27.85 67.54
C THR A 4 -3.65 -28.81 66.55
N LEU A 5 -4.40 -29.84 66.13
CA LEU A 5 -4.02 -30.71 65.03
C LEU A 5 -4.01 -29.91 63.75
N ILE A 6 -2.88 -29.80 63.11
CA ILE A 6 -2.72 -29.30 61.76
C ILE A 6 -3.02 -30.47 60.80
N ASP A 7 -4.07 -30.37 60.02
CA ASP A 7 -4.47 -31.33 59.00
C ASP A 7 -3.51 -31.19 57.80
N PRO A 8 -2.70 -32.20 57.45
CA PRO A 8 -1.71 -32.10 56.36
C PRO A 8 -2.31 -32.36 54.96
N THR A 9 -3.63 -32.38 54.80
CA THR A 9 -4.25 -32.71 53.50
C THR A 9 -4.83 -31.51 52.72
N LYS A 10 -4.57 -30.31 53.21
CA LYS A 10 -4.98 -29.09 52.48
C LYS A 10 -3.74 -28.30 52.02
N ASN A 11 -3.17 -28.63 50.88
CA ASN A 11 -2.47 -27.72 49.99
C ASN A 11 -1.66 -28.42 48.90
N GLU A 12 -2.30 -29.14 48.03
CA GLU A 12 -1.65 -29.55 46.79
C GLU A 12 -2.61 -29.59 45.61
N HIS A 13 -3.40 -28.58 45.35
CA HIS A 13 -4.08 -28.46 44.06
C HIS A 13 -4.65 -27.06 43.81
N ASP A 14 -3.82 -26.01 43.90
CA ASP A 14 -4.13 -24.74 43.26
C ASP A 14 -2.86 -24.11 42.70
N ALA A 15 -2.07 -24.89 41.96
CA ALA A 15 -1.20 -24.34 40.94
C ALA A 15 -2.12 -23.90 39.79
N TYR A 16 -2.77 -22.76 39.97
CA TYR A 16 -3.46 -22.11 38.87
C TYR A 16 -2.44 -21.85 37.78
N ASP A 17 -2.58 -22.59 36.69
CA ASP A 17 -1.94 -22.35 35.43
C ASP A 17 -2.28 -20.93 34.96
N TYR A 18 -1.43 -19.96 35.32
CA TYR A 18 -1.46 -18.57 34.86
C TYR A 18 -0.81 -18.42 33.48
N GLY A 19 -0.40 -19.52 32.86
CA GLY A 19 0.12 -19.57 31.52
C GLY A 19 -1.02 -19.34 30.52
N ASP A 20 -1.03 -18.21 29.84
CA ASP A 20 -1.80 -17.90 28.63
C ASP A 20 -3.15 -17.20 28.76
N ARG A 21 -3.49 -16.57 29.85
CA ARG A 21 -4.64 -15.65 29.86
C ARG A 21 -4.23 -14.27 29.37
N VAL A 22 -4.38 -14.03 28.04
CA VAL A 22 -4.28 -12.67 27.46
C VAL A 22 -5.08 -11.69 28.31
N SER A 23 -4.40 -10.66 28.85
CA SER A 23 -5.02 -9.70 29.77
C SER A 23 -6.19 -8.96 29.11
N LYS A 24 -7.18 -8.48 29.91
CA LYS A 24 -8.29 -7.67 29.40
C LYS A 24 -7.77 -6.45 28.61
N SER A 25 -6.67 -5.85 29.05
CA SER A 25 -6.04 -4.71 28.39
C SER A 25 -5.43 -5.10 27.04
N GLN A 26 -4.84 -6.30 26.93
CA GLN A 26 -4.32 -6.80 25.66
C GLN A 26 -5.45 -7.08 24.67
N ARG A 27 -6.51 -7.77 25.09
CA ARG A 27 -7.70 -8.01 24.25
C ARG A 27 -8.35 -6.72 23.75
N LYS A 28 -8.35 -5.67 24.57
CA LYS A 28 -8.85 -4.34 24.16
C LYS A 28 -7.95 -3.71 23.11
N ARG A 29 -6.62 -3.79 23.27
CA ARG A 29 -5.65 -3.28 22.28
C ARG A 29 -5.78 -4.02 20.95
N ASP A 30 -5.86 -5.35 20.98
CA ASP A 30 -6.00 -6.17 19.78
C ASP A 30 -7.31 -5.87 19.05
N SER A 31 -8.41 -5.74 19.80
CA SER A 31 -9.72 -5.34 19.23
C SER A 31 -9.68 -3.93 18.60
N SER A 32 -8.97 -2.98 19.23
CA SER A 32 -8.79 -1.63 18.67
C SER A 32 -7.95 -1.68 17.40
N ALA A 33 -6.84 -2.41 17.41
CA ALA A 33 -5.96 -2.55 16.24
C ALA A 33 -6.68 -3.16 15.02
N VAL A 34 -7.57 -4.15 15.24
CA VAL A 34 -8.40 -4.73 14.18
C VAL A 34 -9.45 -3.74 13.66
N GLN A 35 -10.03 -2.92 14.53
CA GLN A 35 -10.97 -1.87 14.11
C GLN A 35 -10.27 -0.77 13.30
N ASP A 36 -9.06 -0.36 13.72
CA ASP A 36 -8.25 0.62 13.00
C ASP A 36 -7.82 0.10 11.62
N LEU A 37 -7.50 -1.18 11.54
CA LEU A 37 -7.22 -1.85 10.27
C LEU A 37 -8.47 -1.86 9.36
N GLY A 38 -9.63 -2.21 9.91
CA GLY A 38 -10.90 -2.16 9.18
C GLY A 38 -11.23 -0.75 8.67
N ALA A 39 -10.96 0.29 9.46
CA ALA A 39 -11.14 1.68 9.05
C ALA A 39 -10.23 2.05 7.87
N GLN A 40 -8.96 1.62 7.88
CA GLN A 40 -8.03 1.84 6.77
C GLN A 40 -8.49 1.13 5.49
N LEU A 41 -9.01 -0.10 5.61
CA LEU A 41 -9.53 -0.87 4.47
C LEU A 41 -10.75 -0.20 3.82
N VAL A 42 -11.62 0.45 4.61
CA VAL A 42 -12.79 1.19 4.08
C VAL A 42 -12.39 2.38 3.20
N GLU A 43 -11.21 2.97 3.41
CA GLU A 43 -10.71 4.11 2.60
C GLU A 43 -10.09 3.66 1.26
N LEU A 44 -9.91 2.35 1.03
CA LEU A 44 -9.40 1.83 -0.24
C LEU A 44 -10.47 1.85 -1.33
N SER A 45 -10.05 1.89 -2.61
CA SER A 45 -10.98 1.65 -3.71
C SER A 45 -11.51 0.21 -3.67
N LYS A 46 -12.69 -0.01 -4.28
CA LYS A 46 -13.31 -1.33 -4.34
C LYS A 46 -12.38 -2.37 -4.98
N GLU A 47 -11.66 -1.99 -6.02
CA GLU A 47 -10.72 -2.86 -6.74
C GLU A 47 -9.57 -3.31 -5.82
N LYS A 48 -9.04 -2.39 -4.99
CA LYS A 48 -8.00 -2.71 -4.01
C LYS A 48 -8.53 -3.65 -2.92
N ILE A 49 -9.76 -3.44 -2.43
CA ILE A 49 -10.40 -4.33 -1.45
C ILE A 49 -10.50 -5.75 -2.04
N LEU A 50 -11.02 -5.89 -3.24
CA LEU A 50 -11.17 -7.20 -3.91
C LEU A 50 -9.82 -7.87 -4.20
N SER A 51 -8.77 -7.09 -4.46
CA SER A 51 -7.43 -7.64 -4.70
C SER A 51 -6.75 -8.22 -3.45
N LEU A 52 -7.28 -7.97 -2.25
CA LEU A 52 -6.77 -8.54 -1.00
C LEU A 52 -7.20 -10.00 -0.78
N GLY A 53 -8.20 -10.50 -1.51
CA GLY A 53 -8.71 -11.87 -1.36
C GLY A 53 -9.28 -12.14 0.03
N LEU A 54 -9.95 -11.16 0.62
CA LEU A 54 -10.57 -11.28 1.93
C LEU A 54 -11.81 -12.20 1.84
N PRO A 55 -12.25 -12.81 2.95
CA PRO A 55 -13.53 -13.52 2.98
C PRO A 55 -14.67 -12.62 2.50
N GLU A 56 -15.57 -13.14 1.68
CA GLU A 56 -16.69 -12.42 1.05
C GLU A 56 -17.48 -11.55 2.05
N LYS A 57 -17.75 -12.10 3.22
CA LYS A 57 -18.45 -11.39 4.30
C LYS A 57 -17.75 -10.11 4.76
N VAL A 58 -16.42 -10.08 4.69
CA VAL A 58 -15.62 -8.89 5.04
C VAL A 58 -15.62 -7.90 3.91
N GLU A 59 -15.43 -8.36 2.67
CA GLU A 59 -15.51 -7.51 1.47
C GLU A 59 -16.85 -6.80 1.37
N GLU A 60 -17.96 -7.53 1.54
CA GLU A 60 -19.31 -6.96 1.56
C GLU A 60 -19.48 -5.92 2.68
N ALA A 61 -18.98 -6.22 3.89
CA ALA A 61 -19.09 -5.30 5.01
C ALA A 61 -18.29 -4.00 4.79
N LEU A 62 -17.12 -4.09 4.16
CA LEU A 62 -16.28 -2.94 3.80
C LEU A 62 -16.97 -2.09 2.72
N ILE A 63 -17.45 -2.71 1.65
CA ILE A 63 -18.13 -2.03 0.54
C ILE A 63 -19.46 -1.40 1.02
N ALA A 64 -20.19 -2.08 1.91
CA ALA A 64 -21.40 -1.52 2.52
C ALA A 64 -21.07 -0.27 3.37
N CYS A 65 -19.95 -0.30 4.11
CA CYS A 65 -19.52 0.84 4.93
C CYS A 65 -19.23 2.09 4.09
N GLN A 66 -18.65 1.93 2.89
CA GLN A 66 -18.38 3.04 1.97
C GLN A 66 -19.64 3.80 1.54
N LYS A 67 -20.78 3.11 1.48
CA LYS A 67 -22.07 3.68 1.07
C LYS A 67 -22.79 4.41 2.21
N ILE A 68 -22.35 4.24 3.46
CA ILE A 68 -22.99 4.83 4.62
C ILE A 68 -22.48 6.25 4.83
N THR A 69 -23.36 7.24 4.66
CA THR A 69 -23.07 8.66 4.89
C THR A 69 -23.36 9.11 6.32
N ALA A 70 -24.31 8.46 7.00
CA ALA A 70 -24.69 8.79 8.36
C ALA A 70 -23.60 8.38 9.37
N HIS A 71 -23.06 9.33 10.14
CA HIS A 71 -21.96 9.12 11.07
C HIS A 71 -22.21 7.97 12.07
N GLY A 72 -23.43 7.93 12.67
CA GLY A 72 -23.80 6.87 13.61
C GLY A 72 -23.91 5.48 12.95
N GLY A 73 -24.36 5.43 11.69
CA GLY A 73 -24.41 4.21 10.89
C GLY A 73 -23.01 3.70 10.55
N ARG A 74 -22.12 4.59 10.07
CA ARG A 74 -20.73 4.28 9.75
C ARG A 74 -19.99 3.73 10.98
N ARG A 75 -20.16 4.34 12.15
CA ARG A 75 -19.54 3.85 13.39
C ARG A 75 -19.97 2.42 13.74
N ARG A 76 -21.28 2.12 13.64
CA ARG A 76 -21.80 0.76 13.89
C ARG A 76 -21.26 -0.25 12.86
N GLN A 77 -21.19 0.15 11.59
CA GLN A 77 -20.64 -0.71 10.55
C GLN A 77 -19.14 -1.00 10.76
N LEU A 78 -18.33 -0.01 11.18
CA LEU A 78 -16.93 -0.23 11.54
C LEU A 78 -16.77 -1.20 12.73
N GLN A 79 -17.66 -1.13 13.72
CA GLN A 79 -17.67 -2.11 14.81
C GLN A 79 -18.00 -3.53 14.30
N TYR A 80 -18.93 -3.64 13.35
CA TYR A 80 -19.24 -4.92 12.71
C TYR A 80 -18.07 -5.46 11.90
N ILE A 81 -17.39 -4.62 11.12
CA ILE A 81 -16.16 -4.96 10.40
C ILE A 81 -15.11 -5.49 11.37
N GLY A 82 -14.84 -4.80 12.47
CA GLY A 82 -13.92 -5.25 13.50
C GLY A 82 -14.30 -6.61 14.12
N LYS A 83 -15.62 -6.92 14.19
CA LYS A 83 -16.09 -8.22 14.66
C LYS A 83 -15.82 -9.33 13.64
N VAL A 84 -16.13 -9.12 12.35
CA VAL A 84 -15.95 -10.14 11.30
C VAL A 84 -14.49 -10.34 10.91
N MET A 85 -13.62 -9.37 11.20
CA MET A 85 -12.17 -9.44 10.98
C MET A 85 -11.40 -10.06 12.15
N ARG A 86 -12.04 -10.39 13.26
CA ARG A 86 -11.34 -10.85 14.49
C ARG A 86 -10.52 -12.11 14.27
N ASP A 87 -11.02 -13.02 13.45
CA ASP A 87 -10.41 -14.33 13.21
C ASP A 87 -9.53 -14.35 11.95
N ILE A 88 -9.29 -13.18 11.35
CA ILE A 88 -8.46 -13.03 10.14
C ILE A 88 -7.05 -12.67 10.56
N ASP A 89 -6.06 -13.29 9.92
CA ASP A 89 -4.67 -12.88 10.06
C ASP A 89 -4.49 -11.45 9.52
N ALA A 90 -4.08 -10.56 10.41
CA ALA A 90 -3.93 -9.13 10.10
C ALA A 90 -2.61 -8.82 9.38
N ASP A 91 -1.60 -9.68 9.47
CA ASP A 91 -0.25 -9.37 8.97
C ASP A 91 -0.18 -9.29 7.44
N PRO A 92 -0.78 -10.23 6.66
CA PRO A 92 -0.87 -10.08 5.21
C PRO A 92 -1.60 -8.81 4.77
N ILE A 93 -2.64 -8.42 5.52
CA ILE A 93 -3.41 -7.20 5.23
C ILE A 93 -2.57 -5.96 5.48
N ARG A 94 -1.83 -5.88 6.59
CA ARG A 94 -0.92 -4.78 6.90
C ARG A 94 0.16 -4.63 5.83
N LEU A 95 0.78 -5.74 5.43
CA LEU A 95 1.78 -5.75 4.38
C LEU A 95 1.23 -5.24 3.04
N ALA A 96 0.02 -5.64 2.69
CA ALA A 96 -0.66 -5.15 1.48
C ALA A 96 -0.97 -3.65 1.56
N LEU A 97 -1.43 -3.15 2.71
CA LEU A 97 -1.68 -1.73 2.94
C LEU A 97 -0.40 -0.89 2.82
N GLU A 98 0.71 -1.36 3.40
CA GLU A 98 2.02 -0.72 3.25
C GLU A 98 2.46 -0.65 1.79
N LYS A 99 2.27 -1.74 1.04
CA LYS A 99 2.55 -1.79 -0.39
C LYS A 99 1.67 -0.81 -1.18
N PHE A 100 0.38 -0.71 -0.88
CA PHE A 100 -0.51 0.25 -1.51
C PHE A 100 -0.12 1.69 -1.19
N ALA A 101 0.26 1.98 0.05
CA ALA A 101 0.75 3.30 0.46
C ALA A 101 2.08 3.65 -0.23
N GLY A 102 2.99 2.69 -0.37
CA GLY A 102 4.24 2.85 -1.11
C GLY A 102 4.00 3.16 -2.59
N ASN A 103 3.10 2.44 -3.24
CA ASN A 103 2.73 2.69 -4.63
C ASN A 103 2.11 4.07 -4.82
N SER A 104 1.19 4.49 -3.94
CA SER A 104 0.58 5.81 -3.99
C SER A 104 1.61 6.94 -3.85
N LYS A 105 2.56 6.82 -2.93
CA LYS A 105 3.65 7.80 -2.78
C LYS A 105 4.52 7.91 -4.05
N ARG A 106 4.81 6.78 -4.69
CA ARG A 106 5.56 6.75 -5.96
C ARG A 106 4.78 7.40 -7.09
N GLU A 107 3.50 7.09 -7.22
CA GLU A 107 2.63 7.71 -8.23
C GLU A 107 2.55 9.23 -8.09
N ILE A 108 2.47 9.74 -6.85
CA ILE A 108 2.51 11.18 -6.56
C ILE A 108 3.88 11.77 -6.95
N ALA A 109 4.97 11.09 -6.63
CA ALA A 109 6.32 11.53 -7.00
C ALA A 109 6.50 11.58 -8.52
N ASP A 110 6.00 10.58 -9.26
CA ASP A 110 6.03 10.54 -10.72
C ASP A 110 5.17 11.65 -11.32
N MET A 111 4.01 11.94 -10.74
CA MET A 111 3.18 13.07 -11.15
C MET A 111 3.92 14.40 -11.01
N HIS A 112 4.54 14.65 -9.86
CA HIS A 112 5.32 15.87 -9.65
C HIS A 112 6.58 15.93 -10.53
N LEU A 113 7.18 14.78 -10.84
CA LEU A 113 8.31 14.71 -11.76
C LEU A 113 7.87 15.06 -13.18
N ALA A 114 6.72 14.56 -13.63
CA ALA A 114 6.15 14.91 -14.94
C ALA A 114 5.83 16.41 -15.04
N GLU A 115 5.28 17.01 -13.98
CA GLU A 115 5.02 18.44 -13.93
C GLU A 115 6.32 19.26 -14.04
N ARG A 116 7.36 18.87 -13.28
CA ARG A 116 8.67 19.56 -13.33
C ARG A 116 9.31 19.47 -14.72
N TRP A 117 9.26 18.32 -15.37
CA TRP A 117 9.78 18.15 -16.72
C TRP A 117 9.01 19.01 -17.73
N ARG A 118 7.68 19.01 -17.67
CA ARG A 118 6.85 19.88 -18.52
C ARG A 118 7.21 21.35 -18.35
N GLU A 119 7.30 21.84 -17.11
CA GLU A 119 7.65 23.22 -16.83
C GLU A 119 9.06 23.58 -17.30
N ARG A 120 10.01 22.66 -17.11
CA ARG A 120 11.37 22.85 -17.56
C ARG A 120 11.43 22.95 -19.09
N MET A 121 10.74 22.07 -19.83
CA MET A 121 10.68 22.11 -21.30
C MET A 121 10.06 23.41 -21.84
N LEU A 122 9.09 23.97 -21.14
CA LEU A 122 8.48 25.24 -21.53
C LEU A 122 9.42 26.46 -21.40
N LYS A 123 10.38 26.36 -20.45
CA LYS A 123 11.33 27.46 -20.14
C LYS A 123 12.69 27.29 -20.80
N ASP A 124 13.11 26.06 -21.07
CA ASP A 124 14.46 25.71 -21.51
C ASP A 124 14.39 24.87 -22.79
N ALA A 125 15.00 25.38 -23.86
CA ALA A 125 15.02 24.73 -25.19
C ALA A 125 15.78 23.38 -25.16
N ASP A 126 16.81 23.25 -24.31
CA ASP A 126 17.62 22.06 -24.22
C ASP A 126 16.99 20.94 -23.37
N ALA A 127 15.96 21.28 -22.60
CA ALA A 127 15.29 20.33 -21.71
C ALA A 127 14.67 19.14 -22.45
N VAL A 128 14.24 19.32 -23.71
CA VAL A 128 13.71 18.22 -24.54
C VAL A 128 14.80 17.20 -24.88
N ALA A 129 15.99 17.68 -25.22
CA ALA A 129 17.13 16.80 -25.52
C ALA A 129 17.59 16.06 -24.26
N LEU A 130 17.68 16.76 -23.13
CA LEU A 130 18.01 16.16 -21.84
C LEU A 130 17.01 15.09 -21.45
N PHE A 131 15.71 15.34 -21.62
CA PHE A 131 14.67 14.35 -21.34
C PHE A 131 14.81 13.10 -22.21
N ALA A 132 15.03 13.27 -23.53
CA ALA A 132 15.19 12.15 -24.43
C ALA A 132 16.45 11.31 -24.18
N ASN A 133 17.50 11.93 -23.68
CA ASN A 133 18.73 11.22 -23.27
C ASN A 133 18.47 10.41 -21.97
N GLU A 134 17.66 10.94 -21.08
CA GLU A 134 17.33 10.25 -19.82
C GLU A 134 16.27 9.14 -20.00
N PHE A 135 15.33 9.34 -20.93
CA PHE A 135 14.22 8.42 -21.19
C PHE A 135 14.30 7.88 -22.62
N ALA A 136 14.98 6.73 -22.76
CA ALA A 136 15.12 6.04 -24.05
C ALA A 136 13.73 5.62 -24.59
N GLY A 137 13.55 5.81 -25.92
CA GLY A 137 12.27 5.50 -26.57
C GLY A 137 11.31 6.69 -26.67
N THR A 138 11.70 7.87 -26.19
CA THR A 138 10.90 9.09 -26.33
C THR A 138 10.76 9.51 -27.79
N ASP A 139 9.52 9.69 -28.27
CA ASP A 139 9.24 10.30 -29.57
C ASP A 139 9.51 11.82 -29.52
N LEU A 140 10.75 12.18 -29.90
CA LEU A 140 11.21 13.57 -29.93
C LEU A 140 10.37 14.46 -30.84
N GLN A 141 9.86 13.93 -31.96
CA GLN A 141 9.08 14.73 -32.89
C GLN A 141 7.72 15.09 -32.31
N GLN A 142 7.07 14.12 -31.68
CA GLN A 142 5.79 14.33 -31.02
C GLN A 142 5.93 15.29 -29.83
N LEU A 143 7.00 15.12 -29.02
CA LEU A 143 7.29 15.96 -27.87
C LEU A 143 7.54 17.42 -28.27
N ARG A 144 8.40 17.64 -29.29
CA ARG A 144 8.68 18.99 -29.83
C ARG A 144 7.43 19.64 -30.43
N THR A 145 6.57 18.87 -31.06
CA THR A 145 5.32 19.38 -31.64
C THR A 145 4.36 19.80 -30.53
N ALA A 146 4.16 18.97 -29.52
CA ALA A 146 3.32 19.31 -28.37
C ALA A 146 3.86 20.55 -27.62
N LEU A 147 5.18 20.64 -27.43
CA LEU A 147 5.82 21.80 -26.81
C LEU A 147 5.56 23.10 -27.57
N ARG A 148 5.81 23.13 -28.89
CA ARG A 148 5.56 24.33 -29.73
C ARG A 148 4.11 24.75 -29.68
N ASN A 149 3.19 23.79 -29.71
CA ASN A 149 1.77 24.10 -29.66
C ASN A 149 1.36 24.60 -28.26
N ALA A 150 1.86 24.01 -27.19
CA ALA A 150 1.61 24.45 -25.81
C ALA A 150 2.10 25.91 -25.60
N GLN A 151 3.27 26.27 -26.12
CA GLN A 151 3.79 27.64 -26.09
C GLN A 151 2.88 28.64 -26.87
N LYS A 152 2.36 28.23 -28.04
CA LYS A 152 1.39 29.04 -28.82
C LYS A 152 0.06 29.18 -28.08
N GLU A 153 -0.44 28.13 -27.47
CA GLU A 153 -1.66 28.16 -26.64
C GLU A 153 -1.51 29.16 -25.50
N GLN A 154 -0.37 29.13 -24.81
CA GLN A 154 -0.07 30.03 -23.70
C GLN A 154 0.02 31.49 -24.18
N ALA A 155 0.74 31.76 -25.29
CA ALA A 155 0.86 33.10 -25.85
C ALA A 155 -0.47 33.67 -26.36
N GLN A 156 -1.41 32.83 -26.77
CA GLN A 156 -2.71 33.20 -27.34
C GLN A 156 -3.87 33.11 -26.36
N ASN A 157 -3.60 32.80 -25.07
CA ASN A 157 -4.62 32.53 -24.05
C ASN A 157 -5.67 31.51 -24.51
N LYS A 158 -5.25 30.49 -25.27
CA LYS A 158 -6.13 29.41 -25.73
C LYS A 158 -6.27 28.31 -24.66
N PRO A 159 -7.35 27.49 -24.75
CA PRO A 159 -7.50 26.33 -23.85
C PRO A 159 -6.27 25.43 -23.89
N PRO A 160 -5.73 24.94 -22.74
CA PRO A 160 -4.45 24.27 -22.64
C PRO A 160 -4.54 22.79 -23.07
N ARG A 161 -4.76 22.49 -24.34
CA ARG A 161 -4.85 21.12 -24.90
C ARG A 161 -3.48 20.50 -25.04
N ASP A 162 -2.57 21.18 -25.77
CA ASP A 162 -1.22 20.67 -26.00
C ASP A 162 -0.36 20.77 -24.74
N PHE A 163 -0.64 21.71 -23.86
CA PHE A 163 -0.05 21.75 -22.52
C PHE A 163 -0.38 20.48 -21.69
N ARG A 164 -1.62 19.97 -21.78
CA ARG A 164 -2.01 18.69 -21.15
C ARG A 164 -1.39 17.50 -21.89
N LYS A 165 -1.36 17.55 -23.23
CA LYS A 165 -0.75 16.51 -24.05
C LYS A 165 0.74 16.37 -23.75
N LEU A 166 1.46 17.46 -23.57
CA LEU A 166 2.86 17.46 -23.19
C LEU A 166 3.08 16.73 -21.86
N TYR A 167 2.22 17.00 -20.87
CA TYR A 167 2.24 16.27 -19.59
C TYR A 167 2.00 14.75 -19.77
N GLN A 168 1.03 14.36 -20.60
CA GLN A 168 0.74 12.94 -20.84
C GLN A 168 1.93 12.23 -21.50
N LEU A 169 2.55 12.82 -22.49
CA LEU A 169 3.73 12.27 -23.15
C LEU A 169 4.90 12.07 -22.17
N VAL A 170 5.13 13.02 -21.29
CA VAL A 170 6.15 12.89 -20.24
C VAL A 170 5.78 11.78 -19.27
N LYS A 171 4.54 11.76 -18.82
CA LYS A 171 4.06 10.74 -17.87
C LYS A 171 4.15 9.32 -18.45
N GLU A 172 3.79 9.12 -19.70
CA GLU A 172 3.91 7.82 -20.38
C GLU A 172 5.35 7.28 -20.35
N GLN A 173 6.36 8.14 -20.52
CA GLN A 173 7.76 7.72 -20.45
C GLN A 173 8.19 7.36 -19.02
N LEU A 174 7.71 8.10 -18.02
CA LEU A 174 7.95 7.77 -16.60
C LEU A 174 7.31 6.43 -16.23
N ASP A 175 6.07 6.20 -16.65
CA ASP A 175 5.35 4.95 -16.42
C ASP A 175 6.05 3.76 -17.12
N ALA A 176 6.46 3.92 -18.38
CA ALA A 176 7.19 2.89 -19.13
C ALA A 176 8.54 2.52 -18.45
N ARG A 177 9.29 3.51 -17.97
CA ARG A 177 10.53 3.28 -17.21
C ARG A 177 10.27 2.50 -15.91
N ARG A 178 9.24 2.87 -15.18
CA ARG A 178 8.82 2.19 -13.96
C ARG A 178 8.47 0.73 -14.22
N ASP A 179 7.69 0.47 -15.27
CA ASP A 179 7.26 -0.87 -15.63
C ASP A 179 8.45 -1.75 -16.08
N ALA A 180 9.39 -1.17 -16.82
CA ALA A 180 10.63 -1.85 -17.19
C ALA A 180 11.51 -2.19 -15.96
N GLN A 181 11.61 -1.27 -14.98
CA GLN A 181 12.33 -1.52 -13.73
C GLN A 181 11.64 -2.62 -12.90
N ALA A 182 10.33 -2.62 -12.82
CA ALA A 182 9.56 -3.66 -12.12
C ALA A 182 9.70 -5.03 -12.79
N ALA A 183 9.76 -5.09 -14.12
CA ALA A 183 10.01 -6.31 -14.89
C ALA A 183 11.45 -6.82 -14.68
N GLY A 184 12.45 -5.94 -14.68
CA GLY A 184 13.85 -6.28 -14.43
C GLY A 184 14.08 -6.83 -13.02
N LEU A 185 13.41 -6.30 -12.01
CA LEU A 185 13.46 -6.82 -10.64
C LEU A 185 12.81 -8.21 -10.49
N LYS A 186 11.81 -8.53 -11.30
CA LYS A 186 11.19 -9.87 -11.32
C LYS A 186 12.02 -10.92 -12.06
N ALA A 187 12.89 -10.49 -12.97
CA ALA A 187 13.74 -11.36 -13.77
C ALA A 187 15.10 -11.66 -13.13
N ALA A 188 15.46 -11.01 -12.01
CA ALA A 188 16.66 -11.34 -11.26
C ALA A 188 16.51 -12.74 -10.65
N PRO A 189 17.41 -13.71 -10.94
CA PRO A 189 17.35 -15.04 -10.36
C PRO A 189 17.55 -14.91 -8.85
N THR A 190 16.64 -15.48 -8.09
CA THR A 190 16.88 -15.81 -6.68
C THR A 190 18.09 -16.75 -6.69
N ASN A 191 19.24 -16.25 -6.24
CA ASN A 191 20.36 -17.13 -5.95
C ASN A 191 19.91 -18.11 -4.87
N ASP A 192 19.49 -19.25 -5.31
CA ASP A 192 19.37 -20.45 -4.48
C ASP A 192 20.78 -20.86 -4.09
N SER A 193 21.26 -20.34 -2.97
CA SER A 193 22.45 -20.79 -2.30
C SER A 193 22.10 -22.04 -1.50
N GLY A 194 21.78 -23.11 -2.21
CA GLY A 194 21.64 -24.45 -1.69
C GLY A 194 22.75 -25.33 -2.19
N ASP A 195 23.39 -25.92 -1.27
CA ASP A 195 24.24 -27.09 -1.36
C ASP A 195 25.74 -26.85 -1.28
N ILE A 196 26.19 -26.70 -0.04
CA ILE A 196 27.56 -27.09 0.32
C ILE A 196 27.47 -28.55 0.79
N SER A 197 27.66 -29.48 -0.11
CA SER A 197 27.94 -30.87 0.22
C SER A 197 29.28 -30.96 0.93
N GLU A 198 29.21 -31.20 2.26
CA GLU A 198 30.30 -31.77 3.03
C GLU A 198 30.46 -33.24 2.60
N ASP A 199 31.47 -33.52 1.82
CA ASP A 199 32.06 -34.86 1.74
C ASP A 199 33.49 -34.73 1.16
N GLU A 200 34.46 -34.96 2.00
CA GLU A 200 35.68 -35.71 1.85
C GLU A 200 36.79 -35.24 2.81
N VAL A 201 36.79 -35.83 3.98
CA VAL A 201 38.05 -36.01 4.74
C VAL A 201 38.41 -37.48 4.68
N LYS A 202 39.53 -37.70 4.03
CA LYS A 202 40.30 -38.91 4.20
C LYS A 202 41.75 -38.55 4.48
#